data_f60b5f5212eb47c48b2c7a6603e2f1f3
#
_entry.id   f60b5f5212eb47c48b2c7a6603e2f1f3
#
_cell.length_a   1.000
_cell.length_b   1.000
_cell.length_c   1.000
_cell.angle_alpha   90.00
_cell.angle_beta   90.00
_cell.angle_gamma   90.00
#
_symmetry.space_group_name_H-M   'P 1'
#
loop_
_entity.id
_entity.type
_entity.pdbx_description
1 polymer ?
#
loop_
_entity_poly.entity_id
_entity_poly.type
_entity_poly.pdbx_seq_one_letter_code
_entity_poly.pdbx_strand_id
1 'polypeptide(L)'
;MNGSDDLNSLDHTDLKILLELIRDPRIQIGELSESLGLARNTAQSRVRRMQRSGLLHDGGREIDLEAVGYDVVAFVTIEVNHRELDGVVGALRLIAQVLEVHEISGRGDVWCRVVATDTHHLQAALRSILRIKGVIRTETVLALHTHIQYRTEPLIRRLAQGSPLASGRSK
;
A
#
# COMPACT_ATOMS: atom_id res chain seq x y z
N MET A 1 -10.68 -10.53 13.52
CA MET A 1 -11.97 -9.84 13.29
C MET A 1 -12.02 -9.46 11.83
N ASN A 2 -12.92 -10.08 11.07
CA ASN A 2 -12.87 -10.15 9.61
C ASN A 2 -13.31 -8.84 8.94
N GLY A 3 -12.41 -8.16 8.23
CA GLY A 3 -12.73 -7.02 7.36
C GLY A 3 -13.53 -7.37 6.08
N SER A 4 -14.12 -8.55 6.01
CA SER A 4 -14.85 -9.03 4.82
C SER A 4 -16.32 -8.60 4.78
N ASP A 5 -16.94 -8.28 5.92
CA ASP A 5 -18.34 -7.87 6.00
C ASP A 5 -18.56 -6.39 5.65
N ASP A 6 -17.55 -5.55 5.85
CA ASP A 6 -17.65 -4.10 5.60
C ASP A 6 -17.60 -3.72 4.11
N LEU A 7 -16.98 -4.55 3.26
CA LEU A 7 -16.93 -4.30 1.80
C LEU A 7 -18.28 -4.49 1.11
N ASN A 8 -19.17 -5.31 1.69
CA ASN A 8 -20.54 -5.52 1.18
C ASN A 8 -21.48 -4.36 1.55
N SER A 9 -21.03 -3.38 2.33
CA SER A 9 -21.84 -2.26 2.85
C SER A 9 -21.53 -0.91 2.19
N LEU A 10 -20.60 -0.84 1.23
CA LEU A 10 -20.29 0.39 0.53
C LEU A 10 -21.41 0.75 -0.45
N ASP A 11 -22.05 1.87 -0.21
CA ASP A 11 -23.02 2.42 -1.13
C ASP A 11 -22.37 3.39 -2.15
N HIS A 12 -23.17 3.83 -3.13
CA HIS A 12 -22.71 4.77 -4.16
C HIS A 12 -22.19 6.11 -3.59
N THR A 13 -22.75 6.55 -2.47
CA THR A 13 -22.31 7.77 -1.79
C THR A 13 -20.93 7.58 -1.16
N ASP A 14 -20.66 6.42 -0.57
CA ASP A 14 -19.35 6.10 -0.03
C ASP A 14 -18.27 6.09 -1.12
N LEU A 15 -18.59 5.51 -2.28
CA LEU A 15 -17.67 5.49 -3.43
C LEU A 15 -17.38 6.90 -3.96
N LYS A 16 -18.38 7.80 -3.99
CA LYS A 16 -18.18 9.22 -4.34
C LYS A 16 -17.26 9.92 -3.33
N ILE A 17 -17.48 9.69 -2.04
CA ILE A 17 -16.61 10.24 -0.98
C ILE A 17 -15.16 9.76 -1.18
N LEU A 18 -14.96 8.46 -1.45
CA LEU A 18 -13.61 7.90 -1.69
C LEU A 18 -12.95 8.55 -2.90
N LEU A 19 -13.67 8.76 -4.01
CA LEU A 19 -13.12 9.40 -5.20
C LEU A 19 -12.69 10.85 -4.95
N GLU A 20 -13.47 11.63 -4.20
CA GLU A 20 -13.09 13.00 -3.84
C GLU A 20 -11.88 13.02 -2.89
N LEU A 21 -11.81 12.10 -1.91
CA LEU A 21 -10.65 11.97 -1.02
C LEU A 21 -9.38 11.51 -1.75
N ILE A 22 -9.49 10.69 -2.79
CA ILE A 22 -8.36 10.31 -3.65
C ILE A 22 -7.89 11.50 -4.48
N ARG A 23 -8.84 12.31 -4.99
CA ARG A 23 -8.55 13.49 -5.80
C ARG A 23 -7.90 14.60 -4.98
N ASP A 24 -8.45 14.85 -3.80
CA ASP A 24 -7.91 15.82 -2.84
C ASP A 24 -7.86 15.21 -1.43
N PRO A 25 -6.72 14.61 -1.04
CA PRO A 25 -6.56 14.01 0.28
C PRO A 25 -6.65 15.00 1.45
N ARG A 26 -6.64 16.31 1.17
CA ARG A 26 -6.72 17.37 2.18
C ARG A 26 -8.06 18.07 2.22
N ILE A 27 -9.02 17.68 1.41
CA ILE A 27 -10.34 18.28 1.36
C ILE A 27 -10.97 18.30 2.76
N GLN A 28 -11.46 19.46 3.17
CA GLN A 28 -12.15 19.59 4.44
C GLN A 28 -13.54 18.95 4.36
N ILE A 29 -14.05 18.44 5.48
CA ILE A 29 -15.37 17.79 5.53
C ILE A 29 -16.49 18.74 5.05
N GLY A 30 -16.34 20.06 5.27
CA GLY A 30 -17.28 21.07 4.75
C GLY A 30 -17.31 21.07 3.22
N GLU A 31 -16.15 21.23 2.60
CA GLU A 31 -15.98 21.24 1.14
C GLU A 31 -16.40 19.91 0.50
N LEU A 32 -16.02 18.78 1.11
CA LEU A 32 -16.44 17.44 0.69
C LEU A 32 -17.96 17.30 0.72
N SER A 33 -18.63 17.79 1.76
CA SER A 33 -20.09 17.72 1.87
C SER A 33 -20.78 18.58 0.81
N GLU A 34 -20.26 19.78 0.55
CA GLU A 34 -20.78 20.69 -0.48
C GLU A 34 -20.60 20.11 -1.88
N SER A 35 -19.40 19.60 -2.22
CA SER A 35 -19.11 19.02 -3.55
C SER A 35 -20.02 17.85 -3.90
N LEU A 36 -20.45 17.10 -2.88
CA LEU A 36 -21.29 15.90 -3.05
C LEU A 36 -22.78 16.13 -2.77
N GLY A 37 -23.16 17.37 -2.36
CA GLY A 37 -24.56 17.69 -1.99
C GLY A 37 -25.02 16.92 -0.74
N LEU A 38 -24.14 16.68 0.21
CA LEU A 38 -24.43 15.95 1.45
C LEU A 38 -24.51 16.89 2.66
N ALA A 39 -25.30 16.49 3.66
CA ALA A 39 -25.19 17.15 4.96
C ALA A 39 -23.80 16.88 5.58
N ARG A 40 -23.19 17.89 6.21
CA ARG A 40 -21.85 17.80 6.82
C ARG A 40 -21.72 16.62 7.79
N ASN A 41 -22.73 16.43 8.65
CA ASN A 41 -22.73 15.32 9.63
C ASN A 41 -22.79 13.96 8.93
N THR A 42 -23.48 13.86 7.79
CA THR A 42 -23.53 12.63 6.99
C THR A 42 -22.18 12.32 6.37
N ALA A 43 -21.53 13.28 5.73
CA ALA A 43 -20.18 13.10 5.18
C ALA A 43 -19.20 12.71 6.28
N GLN A 44 -19.20 13.41 7.41
CA GLN A 44 -18.32 13.14 8.54
C GLN A 44 -18.53 11.73 9.14
N SER A 45 -19.78 11.31 9.32
CA SER A 45 -20.08 9.99 9.89
C SER A 45 -19.62 8.85 8.97
N ARG A 46 -19.78 9.01 7.64
CA ARG A 46 -19.33 8.06 6.62
C ARG A 46 -17.80 7.96 6.56
N VAL A 47 -17.09 9.08 6.53
CA VAL A 47 -15.63 9.12 6.57
C VAL A 47 -15.11 8.42 7.83
N ARG A 48 -15.65 8.75 9.01
CA ARG A 48 -15.28 8.09 10.27
C ARG A 48 -15.58 6.59 10.29
N ARG A 49 -16.65 6.15 9.65
CA ARG A 49 -16.97 4.73 9.52
C ARG A 49 -15.90 4.04 8.67
N MET A 50 -15.55 4.59 7.51
CA MET A 50 -14.52 4.06 6.62
C MET A 50 -13.12 4.04 7.26
N GLN A 51 -12.79 5.04 8.08
CA GLN A 51 -11.56 5.04 8.87
C GLN A 51 -11.55 3.93 9.92
N ARG A 52 -12.64 3.80 10.70
CA ARG A 52 -12.73 2.76 11.75
C ARG A 52 -12.72 1.34 11.20
N SER A 53 -13.27 1.11 10.02
CA SER A 53 -13.22 -0.20 9.34
C SER A 53 -11.86 -0.51 8.70
N GLY A 54 -10.92 0.44 8.68
CA GLY A 54 -9.63 0.28 8.01
C GLY A 54 -9.70 0.37 6.48
N LEU A 55 -10.87 0.72 5.91
CA LEU A 55 -11.01 0.96 4.48
C LEU A 55 -10.28 2.23 4.05
N LEU A 56 -10.37 3.27 4.86
CA LEU A 56 -9.67 4.53 4.66
C LEU A 56 -8.58 4.64 5.73
N HIS A 57 -7.34 4.55 5.30
CA HIS A 57 -6.21 4.80 6.18
C HIS A 57 -6.02 6.31 6.37
N ASP A 58 -5.56 6.71 7.55
CA ASP A 58 -5.10 8.06 7.77
C ASP A 58 -3.89 8.31 6.86
N GLY A 59 -4.17 8.86 5.68
CA GLY A 59 -3.17 9.13 4.67
C GLY A 59 -2.17 10.15 5.20
N GLY A 60 -0.98 9.69 5.57
CA GLY A 60 0.16 10.57 5.72
C GLY A 60 0.36 11.35 4.42
N ARG A 61 1.07 12.47 4.51
CA ARG A 61 1.50 13.19 3.30
C ARG A 61 2.42 12.26 2.54
N GLU A 62 2.13 12.02 1.28
CA GLU A 62 3.02 11.30 0.39
C GLU A 62 4.29 12.14 0.20
N ILE A 63 5.44 11.53 0.45
CA ILE A 63 6.74 12.18 0.26
C ILE A 63 7.32 11.66 -1.04
N ASP A 64 7.68 12.59 -1.92
CA ASP A 64 8.45 12.27 -3.11
C ASP A 64 9.87 11.90 -2.69
N LEU A 65 10.18 10.62 -2.80
CA LEU A 65 11.48 10.08 -2.37
C LEU A 65 12.62 10.52 -3.28
N GLU A 66 12.36 10.72 -4.57
CA GLU A 66 13.33 11.25 -5.53
C GLU A 66 13.71 12.68 -5.16
N ALA A 67 12.73 13.51 -4.79
CA ALA A 67 12.97 14.90 -4.34
C ALA A 67 13.82 15.00 -3.06
N VAL A 68 13.91 13.92 -2.28
CA VAL A 68 14.78 13.84 -1.09
C VAL A 68 16.03 12.95 -1.32
N GLY A 69 16.32 12.64 -2.59
CA GLY A 69 17.57 12.00 -3.01
C GLY A 69 17.57 10.48 -3.00
N TYR A 70 16.40 9.81 -2.90
CA TYR A 70 16.31 8.35 -3.02
C TYR A 70 15.92 7.95 -4.44
N ASP A 71 16.87 8.05 -5.36
CA ASP A 71 16.66 7.87 -6.81
C ASP A 71 16.67 6.39 -7.25
N VAL A 72 17.17 5.49 -6.40
CA VAL A 72 17.28 4.08 -6.71
C VAL A 72 16.14 3.31 -6.04
N VAL A 73 15.32 2.66 -6.84
CA VAL A 73 14.28 1.73 -6.38
C VAL A 73 14.66 0.31 -6.80
N ALA A 74 14.63 -0.62 -5.86
CA ALA A 74 14.86 -2.03 -6.10
C ALA A 74 13.72 -2.90 -5.56
N PHE A 75 13.45 -3.99 -6.26
CA PHE A 75 12.56 -5.04 -5.82
C PHE A 75 13.41 -6.26 -5.45
N VAL A 76 13.29 -6.69 -4.21
CA VAL A 76 14.11 -7.77 -3.67
C VAL A 76 13.23 -8.94 -3.31
N THR A 77 13.48 -10.08 -3.94
CA THR A 77 12.86 -11.36 -3.58
C THR A 77 13.81 -12.11 -2.65
N ILE A 78 13.30 -12.60 -1.56
CA ILE A 78 14.06 -13.24 -0.48
C ILE A 78 13.55 -14.66 -0.30
N GLU A 79 14.46 -15.62 -0.30
CA GLU A 79 14.22 -17.01 0.10
C GLU A 79 14.59 -17.15 1.58
N VAL A 80 13.69 -17.69 2.40
CA VAL A 80 13.88 -17.78 3.84
C VAL A 80 13.68 -19.20 4.35
N ASN A 81 14.28 -19.50 5.50
CA ASN A 81 13.85 -20.66 6.27
C ASN A 81 12.46 -20.37 6.86
N HIS A 82 11.44 -21.12 6.47
CA HIS A 82 10.04 -20.91 6.90
C HIS A 82 9.86 -20.83 8.42
N ARG A 83 10.73 -21.50 9.21
CA ARG A 83 10.68 -21.42 10.68
C ARG A 83 11.12 -20.06 11.23
N GLU A 84 11.82 -19.27 10.43
CA GLU A 84 12.38 -17.96 10.80
C GLU A 84 11.62 -16.80 10.13
N LEU A 85 10.55 -17.07 9.36
CA LEU A 85 9.83 -16.09 8.55
C LEU A 85 9.41 -14.85 9.36
N ASP A 86 8.75 -15.04 10.49
CA ASP A 86 8.30 -13.93 11.36
C ASP A 86 9.50 -13.09 11.86
N GLY A 87 10.59 -13.76 12.21
CA GLY A 87 11.85 -13.10 12.62
C GLY A 87 12.47 -12.30 11.48
N VAL A 88 12.46 -12.83 10.26
CA VAL A 88 12.96 -12.13 9.06
C VAL A 88 12.11 -10.91 8.77
N VAL A 89 10.78 -11.03 8.76
CA VAL A 89 9.86 -9.89 8.55
C VAL A 89 10.04 -8.82 9.63
N GLY A 90 10.18 -9.24 10.90
CA GLY A 90 10.48 -8.34 12.01
C GLY A 90 11.79 -7.56 11.83
N ALA A 91 12.84 -8.24 11.35
CA ALA A 91 14.15 -7.62 11.09
C ALA A 91 14.11 -6.69 9.86
N LEU A 92 13.41 -7.05 8.79
CA LEU A 92 13.22 -6.20 7.61
C LEU A 92 12.58 -4.88 7.97
N ARG A 93 11.60 -4.88 8.88
CA ARG A 93 10.92 -3.66 9.37
C ARG A 93 11.87 -2.64 10.01
N LEU A 94 13.02 -3.08 10.52
CA LEU A 94 14.01 -2.20 11.15
C LEU A 94 14.99 -1.58 10.16
N ILE A 95 14.97 -2.00 8.89
CA ILE A 95 15.81 -1.45 7.84
C ILE A 95 15.07 -0.28 7.19
N ALA A 96 15.53 0.94 7.41
CA ALA A 96 14.86 2.16 6.96
C ALA A 96 14.65 2.22 5.43
N GLN A 97 15.52 1.59 4.65
CA GLN A 97 15.42 1.51 3.20
C GLN A 97 14.33 0.56 2.70
N VAL A 98 13.82 -0.34 3.57
CA VAL A 98 12.72 -1.25 3.23
C VAL A 98 11.39 -0.55 3.45
N LEU A 99 10.69 -0.24 2.37
CA LEU A 99 9.43 0.51 2.42
C LEU A 99 8.19 -0.40 2.45
N GLU A 100 8.31 -1.60 1.89
CA GLU A 100 7.18 -2.50 1.69
C GLU A 100 7.66 -3.95 1.74
N VAL A 101 6.91 -4.82 2.41
CA VAL A 101 7.22 -6.24 2.56
C VAL A 101 5.95 -7.05 2.36
N HIS A 102 6.02 -8.06 1.48
CA HIS A 102 4.95 -9.01 1.22
C HIS A 102 5.47 -10.44 1.34
N GLU A 103 4.68 -11.31 1.94
CA GLU A 103 4.83 -12.74 1.72
C GLU A 103 4.24 -13.08 0.35
N ILE A 104 4.96 -13.83 -0.46
CA ILE A 104 4.59 -14.14 -1.85
C ILE A 104 4.52 -15.64 -2.10
N SER A 105 3.71 -16.02 -3.07
CA SER A 105 3.72 -17.36 -3.64
C SER A 105 4.58 -17.38 -4.90
N GLY A 106 5.30 -18.47 -5.14
CA GLY A 106 6.10 -18.67 -6.34
C GLY A 106 7.60 -18.67 -6.05
N ARG A 107 8.38 -17.88 -6.78
CA ARG A 107 9.84 -17.85 -6.62
C ARG A 107 10.22 -17.00 -5.42
N GLY A 108 10.75 -17.60 -4.36
CA GLY A 108 11.03 -17.00 -3.07
C GLY A 108 9.81 -16.93 -2.16
N ASP A 109 10.00 -16.46 -0.95
CA ASP A 109 9.01 -16.46 0.12
C ASP A 109 8.55 -15.04 0.48
N VAL A 110 9.47 -14.06 0.39
CA VAL A 110 9.23 -12.66 0.73
C VAL A 110 9.69 -11.76 -0.42
N TRP A 111 8.88 -10.76 -0.70
CA TRP A 111 9.20 -9.69 -1.63
C TRP A 111 9.20 -8.35 -0.89
N CYS A 112 10.17 -7.51 -1.16
CA CYS A 112 10.20 -6.16 -0.59
C CYS A 112 10.61 -5.10 -1.60
N ARG A 113 10.13 -3.88 -1.38
CA ARG A 113 10.57 -2.67 -2.06
C ARG A 113 11.63 -2.00 -1.23
N VAL A 114 12.78 -1.78 -1.82
CA VAL A 114 13.94 -1.13 -1.18
C VAL A 114 14.29 0.13 -1.95
N VAL A 115 14.61 1.21 -1.24
CA VAL A 115 15.07 2.46 -1.84
C VAL A 115 16.47 2.82 -1.36
N ALA A 116 17.20 3.54 -2.21
CA ALA A 116 18.55 3.99 -1.89
C ALA A 116 18.88 5.30 -2.64
N THR A 117 19.86 6.03 -2.16
CA THR A 117 20.35 7.25 -2.83
C THR A 117 21.21 6.93 -4.05
N ASP A 118 21.88 5.78 -4.02
CA ASP A 118 22.76 5.31 -5.08
C ASP A 118 22.96 3.79 -4.99
N THR A 119 23.71 3.22 -5.90
CA THR A 119 23.98 1.77 -5.95
C THR A 119 24.84 1.28 -4.78
N HIS A 120 25.70 2.13 -4.21
CA HIS A 120 26.51 1.78 -3.06
C HIS A 120 25.66 1.68 -1.79
N HIS A 121 24.74 2.65 -1.60
CA HIS A 121 23.77 2.64 -0.51
C HIS A 121 22.81 1.44 -0.65
N LEU A 122 22.34 1.12 -1.87
CA LEU A 122 21.56 -0.09 -2.12
C LEU A 122 22.34 -1.35 -1.71
N GLN A 123 23.61 -1.45 -2.09
CA GLN A 123 24.45 -2.59 -1.73
C GLN A 123 24.57 -2.75 -0.21
N ALA A 124 24.67 -1.64 0.54
CA ALA A 124 24.70 -1.67 1.99
C ALA A 124 23.37 -2.21 2.58
N ALA A 125 22.23 -1.76 2.06
CA ALA A 125 20.92 -2.26 2.46
C ALA A 125 20.77 -3.76 2.18
N LEU A 126 21.17 -4.22 0.99
CA LEU A 126 21.14 -5.64 0.60
C LEU A 126 22.02 -6.51 1.50
N ARG A 127 23.21 -6.02 1.88
CA ARG A 127 24.06 -6.73 2.86
C ARG A 127 23.40 -6.82 4.23
N SER A 128 22.65 -5.80 4.64
CA SER A 128 21.91 -5.85 5.90
C SER A 128 20.81 -6.89 5.86
N ILE A 129 20.08 -7.01 4.74
CA ILE A 129 19.07 -8.04 4.51
C ILE A 129 19.70 -9.43 4.54
N LEU A 130 20.82 -9.64 3.82
CA LEU A 130 21.50 -10.94 3.77
C LEU A 130 22.05 -11.40 5.12
N ARG A 131 22.28 -10.50 6.07
CA ARG A 131 22.74 -10.84 7.44
C ARG A 131 21.61 -11.24 8.38
N ILE A 132 20.36 -11.09 7.97
CA ILE A 132 19.22 -11.48 8.81
C ILE A 132 19.23 -13.01 8.94
N LYS A 133 19.17 -13.48 10.18
CA LYS A 133 19.06 -14.91 10.47
C LYS A 133 17.80 -15.48 9.81
N GLY A 134 17.96 -16.54 9.04
CA GLY A 134 16.87 -17.18 8.30
C GLY A 134 16.78 -16.78 6.84
N VAL A 135 17.46 -15.72 6.38
CA VAL A 135 17.62 -15.41 4.96
C VAL A 135 18.61 -16.40 4.34
N ILE A 136 18.17 -17.06 3.28
CA ILE A 136 18.97 -18.05 2.53
C ILE A 136 19.59 -17.40 1.30
N ARG A 137 18.77 -16.68 0.55
CA ARG A 137 19.15 -16.06 -0.73
C ARG A 137 18.31 -14.84 -1.02
N THR A 138 18.87 -13.90 -1.79
CA THR A 138 18.15 -12.75 -2.33
C THR A 138 18.35 -12.64 -3.84
N GLU A 139 17.31 -12.23 -4.54
CA GLU A 139 17.34 -11.83 -5.94
C GLU A 139 16.87 -10.38 -6.03
N THR A 140 17.64 -9.52 -6.69
CA THR A 140 17.35 -8.08 -6.74
C THR A 140 17.15 -7.62 -8.17
N VAL A 141 16.07 -6.88 -8.40
CA VAL A 141 15.74 -6.25 -9.68
C VAL A 141 15.65 -4.75 -9.46
N LEU A 142 16.35 -3.97 -10.29
CA LEU A 142 16.26 -2.51 -10.26
C LEU A 142 15.06 -2.03 -11.07
N ALA A 143 14.29 -1.10 -10.54
CA ALA A 143 13.34 -0.34 -11.33
C ALA A 143 14.11 0.69 -12.18
N LEU A 144 14.07 0.52 -13.50
CA LEU A 144 14.72 1.46 -14.41
C LEU A 144 13.88 2.74 -14.61
N HIS A 145 12.55 2.58 -14.57
CA HIS A 145 11.62 3.68 -14.70
C HIS A 145 10.24 3.27 -14.15
N THR A 146 9.59 4.16 -13.43
CA THR A 146 8.23 3.96 -12.93
C THR A 146 7.24 4.61 -13.90
N HIS A 147 6.55 3.81 -14.71
CA HIS A 147 5.52 4.30 -15.65
C HIS A 147 4.19 4.62 -14.98
N ILE A 148 3.83 3.84 -13.96
CA ILE A 148 2.59 4.01 -13.21
C ILE A 148 2.92 3.84 -11.73
N GLN A 149 2.69 4.87 -10.95
CA GLN A 149 2.80 4.79 -9.49
C GLN A 149 1.61 4.02 -8.89
N TYR A 150 1.78 3.53 -7.66
CA TYR A 150 0.69 2.88 -6.95
C TYR A 150 -0.54 3.79 -6.90
N ARG A 151 -1.70 3.27 -7.30
CA ARG A 151 -2.95 4.02 -7.34
C ARG A 151 -4.15 3.11 -7.15
N THR A 152 -5.13 3.57 -6.40
CA THR A 152 -6.40 2.86 -6.14
C THR A 152 -7.57 3.45 -6.92
N GLU A 153 -7.45 4.70 -7.39
CA GLU A 153 -8.52 5.44 -8.06
C GLU A 153 -9.24 4.66 -9.17
N PRO A 154 -8.55 3.99 -10.13
CA PRO A 154 -9.23 3.28 -11.21
C PRO A 154 -10.15 2.17 -10.70
N LEU A 155 -9.80 1.50 -9.60
CA LEU A 155 -10.62 0.46 -8.99
C LEU A 155 -11.87 1.05 -8.33
N ILE A 156 -11.70 2.14 -7.55
CA ILE A 156 -12.82 2.82 -6.90
C ILE A 156 -13.78 3.40 -7.94
N ARG A 157 -13.25 4.00 -9.01
CA ARG A 157 -14.06 4.51 -10.12
C ARG A 157 -14.87 3.40 -10.81
N ARG A 158 -14.26 2.23 -11.03
CA ARG A 158 -14.95 1.08 -11.60
C ARG A 158 -16.08 0.57 -10.70
N LEU A 159 -15.85 0.50 -9.39
CA LEU A 159 -16.89 0.15 -8.41
C LEU A 159 -18.05 1.14 -8.43
N ALA A 160 -17.78 2.44 -8.50
CA ALA A 160 -18.79 3.49 -8.57
C ALA A 160 -19.64 3.42 -9.84
N GLN A 161 -19.12 2.87 -10.93
CA GLN A 161 -19.83 2.66 -12.19
C GLN A 161 -20.69 1.37 -12.21
N GLY A 162 -20.78 0.64 -11.11
CA GLY A 162 -21.61 -0.56 -10.99
C GLY A 162 -21.07 -1.80 -11.72
N SER A 163 -19.79 -1.81 -12.15
CA SER A 163 -19.16 -3.04 -12.61
C SER A 163 -18.98 -3.99 -11.43
N PRO A 164 -19.55 -5.21 -11.47
CA PRO A 164 -19.39 -6.16 -10.37
C PRO A 164 -17.90 -6.40 -10.16
N LEU A 165 -17.47 -6.38 -8.89
CA LEU A 165 -16.23 -7.03 -8.47
C LEU A 165 -16.33 -8.44 -9.06
N ALA A 166 -15.36 -8.84 -9.88
CA ALA A 166 -15.27 -10.20 -10.32
C ALA A 166 -15.36 -11.08 -9.07
N SER A 167 -16.46 -11.78 -8.91
CA SER A 167 -16.71 -12.67 -7.78
C SER A 167 -15.81 -13.89 -7.94
N GLY A 168 -14.51 -13.68 -7.72
CA GLY A 168 -13.48 -14.71 -7.68
C GLY A 168 -13.41 -15.33 -6.30
N ARG A 169 -14.52 -15.91 -5.85
CA ARG A 169 -14.50 -16.98 -4.84
C ARG A 169 -15.30 -18.13 -5.40
N SER A 170 -14.64 -18.93 -6.23
CA SER A 170 -15.02 -20.32 -6.43
C SER A 170 -14.44 -21.14 -5.28
N LYS A 171 -15.28 -21.97 -4.72
CA LYS A 171 -15.15 -22.87 -3.59
C LYS A 171 -13.78 -23.53 -3.43
#